data_00e4957388ece31acbf9542f20a59023
#
_entry.id   00e4957388ece31acbf9542f20a59023
#
_cell.length_a   1.000
_cell.length_b   1.000
_cell.length_c   1.000
_cell.angle_alpha   90.00
_cell.angle_beta   90.00
_cell.angle_gamma   90.00
#
_symmetry.space_group_name_H-M   'P 1'
#
loop_
_entity.id
_entity.type
_entity.pdbx_description
1 polymer ?
#
loop_
_entity_poly.entity_id
_entity_poly.type
_entity_poly.pdbx_seq_one_letter_code
_entity_poly.pdbx_strand_id
1 'polypeptide(L)'
;YYTYLICKKFNLDYFSASRAAMLHDFFLYDWHEPRKVNSFKELHAFAHPKIALQNSLKNFELNDLEKDIIVKHMWPLTIKFPKYIESYIVTFVDKYCATVEFFKYLNKRYNLKMVYRYAYIFLTVLFVRF
;
A
#
# COMPACT_ATOMS: atom_id res chain seq x y z
N TYR A 1 5.29 10.82 4.35
CA TYR A 1 6.21 11.13 5.44
C TYR A 1 7.32 10.08 5.58
N TYR A 2 7.00 8.81 5.80
CA TYR A 2 8.03 7.74 5.94
C TYR A 2 8.91 7.61 4.71
N THR A 3 8.36 7.67 3.51
CA THR A 3 9.13 7.68 2.25
C THR A 3 10.19 8.77 2.25
N TYR A 4 9.80 10.01 2.60
CA TYR A 4 10.73 11.14 2.70
C TYR A 4 11.88 10.85 3.67
N LEU A 5 11.56 10.39 4.89
CA LEU A 5 12.58 10.13 5.91
C LEU A 5 13.56 9.04 5.48
N ILE A 6 13.05 7.95 4.92
CA ILE A 6 13.87 6.81 4.48
C ILE A 6 14.76 7.23 3.31
N CYS A 7 14.19 7.80 2.25
CA CYS A 7 14.95 8.22 1.08
C CYS A 7 16.01 9.28 1.45
N LYS A 8 15.66 10.25 2.30
CA LYS A 8 16.61 11.26 2.79
C LYS A 8 17.76 10.64 3.58
N LYS A 9 17.47 9.68 4.46
CA LYS A 9 18.49 8.96 5.25
C LYS A 9 19.50 8.23 4.38
N PHE A 10 19.05 7.67 3.26
CA PHE A 10 19.89 6.92 2.32
C PHE A 10 20.43 7.77 1.15
N ASN A 11 20.27 9.09 1.20
CA ASN A 11 20.71 10.03 0.17
C ASN A 11 20.16 9.70 -1.23
N LEU A 12 18.91 9.25 -1.29
CA LEU A 12 18.14 8.97 -2.50
C LEU A 12 17.32 10.19 -2.92
N ASP A 13 16.68 10.16 -4.09
CA ASP A 13 15.77 11.23 -4.51
C ASP A 13 14.48 11.23 -3.68
N TYR A 14 14.59 11.79 -2.47
CA TYR A 14 13.47 11.87 -1.52
C TYR A 14 12.35 12.80 -2.01
N PHE A 15 12.65 13.78 -2.85
CA PHE A 15 11.66 14.71 -3.37
C PHE A 15 10.74 14.02 -4.38
N SER A 16 11.29 13.44 -5.44
CA SER A 16 10.52 12.69 -6.44
C SER A 16 9.80 11.48 -5.82
N ALA A 17 10.47 10.74 -4.92
CA ALA A 17 9.86 9.61 -4.24
C ALA A 17 8.64 10.01 -3.39
N SER A 18 8.73 11.12 -2.64
CA SER A 18 7.63 11.62 -1.82
C SER A 18 6.47 12.14 -2.67
N ARG A 19 6.77 12.86 -3.74
CA ARG A 19 5.77 13.39 -4.69
C ARG A 19 5.03 12.23 -5.37
N ALA A 20 5.74 11.22 -5.86
CA ALA A 20 5.13 10.04 -6.44
C ALA A 20 4.32 9.22 -5.42
N ALA A 21 4.78 9.14 -4.16
CA ALA A 21 4.01 8.53 -3.08
C ALA A 21 2.71 9.27 -2.73
N MET A 22 2.56 10.53 -3.08
CA MET A 22 1.27 11.25 -2.98
C MET A 22 0.37 10.98 -4.18
N LEU A 23 0.94 10.67 -5.33
CA LEU A 23 0.22 10.51 -6.60
C LEU A 23 -0.09 9.04 -6.94
N HIS A 24 0.45 8.06 -6.19
CA HIS A 24 0.34 6.64 -6.56
C HIS A 24 -1.11 6.13 -6.62
N ASP A 25 -2.01 6.72 -5.82
CA ASP A 25 -3.44 6.39 -5.74
C ASP A 25 -4.35 7.50 -6.32
N PHE A 26 -3.83 8.30 -7.27
CA PHE A 26 -4.60 9.38 -7.91
C PHE A 26 -5.56 8.85 -8.98
N PHE A 27 -6.50 7.97 -8.58
CA PHE A 27 -7.44 7.32 -9.50
C PHE A 27 -8.84 7.95 -9.56
N LEU A 28 -9.23 8.90 -8.72
CA LEU A 28 -10.42 9.76 -8.80
C LEU A 28 -11.78 9.02 -9.01
N TYR A 29 -11.95 7.81 -8.48
CA TYR A 29 -13.22 7.09 -8.46
C TYR A 29 -13.41 6.34 -7.15
N ASP A 30 -14.66 6.08 -6.76
CA ASP A 30 -14.95 5.25 -5.58
C ASP A 30 -14.75 3.78 -5.94
N TRP A 31 -13.76 3.14 -5.35
CA TRP A 31 -13.44 1.73 -5.57
C TRP A 31 -14.32 0.79 -4.72
N HIS A 32 -15.11 1.32 -3.77
CA HIS A 32 -16.08 0.55 -2.99
C HIS A 32 -17.39 0.34 -3.77
N GLU A 33 -17.66 1.12 -4.81
CA GLU A 33 -18.82 0.89 -5.65
C GLU A 33 -18.65 -0.38 -6.49
N PRO A 34 -19.70 -1.25 -6.53
CA PRO A 34 -19.64 -2.47 -7.30
C PRO A 34 -19.49 -2.16 -8.80
N ARG A 35 -18.36 -2.52 -9.37
CA ARG A 35 -18.10 -2.43 -10.81
C ARG A 35 -18.29 -3.79 -11.46
N LYS A 36 -18.92 -3.80 -12.65
CA LYS A 36 -18.90 -4.99 -13.52
C LYS A 36 -17.45 -5.17 -14.01
N VAL A 37 -16.78 -6.19 -13.51
CA VAL A 37 -15.41 -6.55 -13.89
C VAL A 37 -15.51 -7.71 -14.89
N ASN A 38 -15.14 -7.45 -16.14
CA ASN A 38 -15.18 -8.46 -17.21
C ASN A 38 -13.88 -9.25 -17.32
N SER A 39 -12.81 -8.77 -16.69
CA SER A 39 -11.48 -9.38 -16.78
C SER A 39 -10.70 -9.18 -15.48
N PHE A 40 -9.83 -10.14 -15.15
CA PHE A 40 -8.92 -10.06 -14.01
C PHE A 40 -8.02 -8.80 -14.05
N LYS A 41 -7.69 -8.29 -15.25
CA LYS A 41 -6.92 -7.05 -15.42
C LYS A 41 -7.69 -5.79 -15.06
N GLU A 42 -9.01 -5.85 -14.97
CA GLU A 42 -9.91 -4.75 -14.58
C GLU A 42 -10.13 -4.70 -13.07
N LEU A 43 -9.70 -5.73 -12.33
CA LEU A 43 -9.70 -5.67 -10.88
C LEU A 43 -8.95 -4.42 -10.41
N HIS A 44 -9.48 -3.75 -9.40
CA HIS A 44 -8.93 -2.50 -8.87
C HIS A 44 -7.41 -2.57 -8.67
N ALA A 45 -6.92 -3.62 -8.01
CA ALA A 45 -5.49 -3.79 -7.72
C ALA A 45 -4.56 -3.77 -8.95
N PHE A 46 -5.06 -4.14 -10.14
CA PHE A 46 -4.27 -4.16 -11.39
C PHE A 46 -4.52 -2.95 -12.30
N ALA A 47 -5.70 -2.33 -12.18
CA ALA A 47 -6.12 -1.22 -13.03
C ALA A 47 -5.70 0.15 -12.47
N HIS A 48 -5.85 0.36 -11.14
CA HIS A 48 -5.66 1.68 -10.54
C HIS A 48 -4.26 2.29 -10.75
N PRO A 49 -3.12 1.55 -10.76
CA PRO A 49 -1.82 2.17 -10.97
C PRO A 49 -1.70 2.86 -12.33
N LYS A 50 -2.31 2.27 -13.37
CA LYS A 50 -2.32 2.88 -14.71
C LYS A 50 -3.23 4.09 -14.76
N ILE A 51 -4.39 4.03 -14.12
CA ILE A 51 -5.34 5.14 -14.03
C ILE A 51 -4.73 6.29 -13.24
N ALA A 52 -4.08 5.99 -12.11
CA ALA A 52 -3.36 6.98 -11.33
C ALA A 52 -2.26 7.67 -12.14
N LEU A 53 -1.47 6.91 -12.93
CA LEU A 53 -0.47 7.48 -13.82
C LEU A 53 -1.11 8.40 -14.88
N GLN A 54 -2.17 7.95 -15.55
CA GLN A 54 -2.85 8.74 -16.57
C GLN A 54 -3.42 10.05 -16.00
N ASN A 55 -4.04 9.99 -14.83
CA ASN A 55 -4.56 11.18 -14.16
C ASN A 55 -3.45 12.12 -13.70
N SER A 56 -2.37 11.58 -13.20
CA SER A 56 -1.19 12.37 -12.80
C SER A 56 -0.56 13.08 -13.99
N LEU A 57 -0.40 12.40 -15.13
CA LEU A 57 0.17 12.99 -16.36
C LEU A 57 -0.70 14.09 -16.98
N LYS A 58 -2.01 14.12 -16.71
CA LYS A 58 -2.90 15.22 -17.16
C LYS A 58 -2.66 16.52 -16.40
N ASN A 59 -2.16 16.42 -15.17
CA ASN A 59 -2.08 17.56 -14.26
C ASN A 59 -0.65 17.94 -13.88
N PHE A 60 0.32 17.03 -14.07
CA PHE A 60 1.69 17.19 -13.60
C PHE A 60 2.69 16.64 -14.63
N GLU A 61 3.82 17.32 -14.74
CA GLU A 61 5.01 16.76 -15.38
C GLU A 61 5.67 15.79 -14.41
N LEU A 62 5.86 14.54 -14.85
CA LEU A 62 6.46 13.48 -14.06
C LEU A 62 7.77 13.03 -14.69
N ASN A 63 8.78 12.83 -13.85
CA ASN A 63 10.03 12.19 -14.27
C ASN A 63 9.86 10.64 -14.34
N ASP A 64 10.90 9.96 -14.82
CA ASP A 64 10.85 8.50 -15.02
C ASP A 64 10.79 7.71 -13.71
N LEU A 65 11.43 8.23 -12.65
CA LEU A 65 11.34 7.65 -11.31
C LEU A 65 9.90 7.70 -10.77
N GLU A 66 9.25 8.87 -10.88
CA GLU A 66 7.87 9.05 -10.43
C GLU A 66 6.89 8.16 -11.17
N LYS A 67 7.04 8.05 -12.50
CA LYS A 67 6.23 7.12 -13.32
C LYS A 67 6.43 5.66 -12.90
N ASP A 68 7.68 5.26 -12.64
CA ASP A 68 8.00 3.90 -12.19
C ASP A 68 7.34 3.59 -10.85
N ILE A 69 7.44 4.51 -9.88
CA ILE A 69 6.80 4.39 -8.57
C ILE A 69 5.29 4.20 -8.73
N ILE A 70 4.62 5.11 -9.44
CA ILE A 70 3.15 5.09 -9.59
C ILE A 70 2.67 3.80 -10.25
N VAL A 71 3.36 3.31 -11.29
CA VAL A 71 2.91 2.11 -12.01
C VAL A 71 3.20 0.82 -11.24
N LYS A 72 4.26 0.80 -10.41
CA LYS A 72 4.77 -0.44 -9.83
C LYS A 72 4.60 -0.58 -8.32
N HIS A 73 3.94 0.39 -7.65
CA HIS A 73 3.73 0.33 -6.20
C HIS A 73 2.96 -0.91 -5.74
N MET A 74 2.19 -1.54 -6.63
CA MET A 74 1.48 -2.78 -6.32
C MET A 74 2.34 -4.06 -6.37
N TRP A 75 3.66 -3.95 -6.62
CA TRP A 75 4.55 -5.10 -6.51
C TRP A 75 4.54 -5.64 -5.06
N PRO A 76 4.61 -6.98 -4.81
CA PRO A 76 4.74 -8.09 -5.77
C PRO A 76 3.40 -8.61 -6.33
N LEU A 77 2.25 -8.01 -6.01
CA LEU A 77 0.96 -8.43 -6.55
C LEU A 77 0.93 -8.32 -8.10
N THR A 78 1.56 -7.28 -8.63
CA THR A 78 1.84 -7.17 -10.07
C THR A 78 3.22 -7.73 -10.37
N ILE A 79 3.36 -8.46 -11.48
CA ILE A 79 4.62 -9.15 -11.87
C ILE A 79 5.73 -8.16 -12.27
N LYS A 80 5.41 -6.90 -12.51
CA LYS A 80 6.38 -5.89 -12.95
C LYS A 80 7.26 -5.42 -11.80
N PHE A 81 8.54 -5.75 -11.85
CA PHE A 81 9.53 -5.32 -10.87
C PHE A 81 9.78 -3.80 -10.91
N PRO A 82 9.85 -3.14 -9.77
CA PRO A 82 10.36 -1.77 -9.66
C PRO A 82 11.76 -1.64 -10.25
N LYS A 83 12.05 -0.50 -10.90
CA LYS A 83 13.35 -0.24 -11.51
C LYS A 83 14.31 0.47 -10.54
N TYR A 84 13.76 1.32 -9.68
CA TYR A 84 14.52 2.17 -8.76
C TYR A 84 14.37 1.72 -7.31
N ILE A 85 15.36 2.00 -6.48
CA ILE A 85 15.32 1.69 -5.04
C ILE A 85 14.19 2.44 -4.36
N GLU A 86 13.97 3.69 -4.74
CA GLU A 86 12.87 4.52 -4.25
C GLU A 86 11.49 3.89 -4.53
N SER A 87 11.35 3.22 -5.67
CA SER A 87 10.11 2.51 -6.01
C SER A 87 9.83 1.35 -5.06
N TYR A 88 10.87 0.61 -4.63
CA TYR A 88 10.73 -0.42 -3.59
C TYR A 88 10.38 0.21 -2.25
N ILE A 89 11.06 1.32 -1.87
CA ILE A 89 10.78 2.01 -0.61
C ILE A 89 9.32 2.45 -0.54
N VAL A 90 8.79 3.10 -1.60
CA VAL A 90 7.38 3.52 -1.65
C VAL A 90 6.45 2.32 -1.55
N THR A 91 6.72 1.25 -2.29
CA THR A 91 5.95 0.01 -2.26
C THR A 91 5.86 -0.59 -0.85
N PHE A 92 6.98 -0.67 -0.14
CA PHE A 92 6.99 -1.22 1.22
C PHE A 92 6.35 -0.28 2.24
N VAL A 93 6.57 1.03 2.13
CA VAL A 93 5.94 2.02 3.01
C VAL A 93 4.43 2.01 2.84
N ASP A 94 3.94 1.96 1.61
CA ASP A 94 2.51 1.85 1.30
C ASP A 94 1.88 0.63 2.00
N LYS A 95 2.45 -0.56 1.78
CA LYS A 95 1.96 -1.81 2.40
C LYS A 95 2.06 -1.81 3.92
N TYR A 96 3.12 -1.21 4.45
CA TYR A 96 3.24 -1.03 5.90
C TYR A 96 2.12 -0.16 6.46
N CYS A 97 1.86 1.00 5.83
CA CYS A 97 0.80 1.91 6.27
C CYS A 97 -0.58 1.23 6.18
N ALA A 98 -0.89 0.59 5.05
CA ALA A 98 -2.14 -0.15 4.87
C ALA A 98 -2.31 -1.27 5.91
N THR A 99 -1.24 -2.00 6.23
CA THR A 99 -1.25 -3.06 7.25
C THR A 99 -1.53 -2.48 8.64
N VAL A 100 -0.85 -1.39 9.01
CA VAL A 100 -1.07 -0.70 10.31
C VAL A 100 -2.51 -0.19 10.42
N GLU A 101 -3.04 0.42 9.36
CA GLU A 101 -4.44 0.90 9.33
C GLU A 101 -5.43 -0.25 9.45
N PHE A 102 -5.20 -1.35 8.75
CA PHE A 102 -6.01 -2.56 8.86
C PHE A 102 -6.05 -3.11 10.29
N PHE A 103 -4.90 -3.23 10.95
CA PHE A 103 -4.86 -3.69 12.34
C PHE A 103 -5.50 -2.70 13.31
N LYS A 104 -5.35 -1.39 13.09
CA LYS A 104 -6.08 -0.38 13.88
C LYS A 104 -7.59 -0.51 13.70
N TYR A 105 -8.06 -0.72 12.47
CA TYR A 105 -9.46 -0.96 12.16
C TYR A 105 -9.99 -2.22 12.87
N LEU A 106 -9.25 -3.34 12.77
CA LEU A 106 -9.62 -4.59 13.45
C LEU A 106 -9.69 -4.41 14.97
N ASN A 107 -8.69 -3.74 15.55
CA ASN A 107 -8.66 -3.48 16.99
C ASN A 107 -9.87 -2.64 17.44
N LYS A 108 -10.24 -1.62 16.66
CA LYS A 108 -11.42 -0.78 16.94
C LYS A 108 -12.73 -1.58 16.82
N ARG A 109 -12.85 -2.46 15.81
CA ARG A 109 -14.07 -3.22 15.52
C ARG A 109 -14.26 -4.42 16.44
N TYR A 110 -13.21 -5.16 16.71
CA TYR A 110 -13.27 -6.46 17.40
C TYR A 110 -12.66 -6.47 18.79
N ASN A 111 -12.20 -5.31 19.30
CA ASN A 111 -11.52 -5.20 20.59
C ASN A 111 -10.47 -6.34 20.78
N LEU A 112 -9.43 -6.32 19.94
CA LEU A 112 -8.43 -7.40 19.86
C LEU A 112 -7.82 -7.76 21.21
N LYS A 113 -7.81 -6.83 22.20
CA LYS A 113 -7.39 -7.12 23.57
C LYS A 113 -8.23 -8.24 24.21
N MET A 114 -9.53 -8.24 23.92
CA MET A 114 -10.42 -9.31 24.38
C MET A 114 -10.10 -10.64 23.70
N VAL A 115 -9.86 -10.63 22.39
CA VAL A 115 -9.50 -11.85 21.64
C VAL A 115 -8.19 -12.45 22.15
N TYR A 116 -7.16 -11.64 22.34
CA TYR A 116 -5.89 -12.08 22.92
C TYR A 116 -6.06 -12.62 24.36
N ARG A 117 -6.89 -11.96 25.17
CA ARG A 117 -7.20 -12.41 26.53
C ARG A 117 -7.85 -13.78 26.54
N TYR A 118 -8.87 -14.01 25.69
CA TYR A 118 -9.53 -15.29 25.61
C TYR A 118 -8.63 -16.39 25.00
N ALA A 119 -7.84 -16.07 23.99
CA ALA A 119 -6.85 -16.98 23.43
C ALA A 119 -5.80 -17.39 24.49
N TYR A 120 -5.31 -16.43 25.28
CA TYR A 120 -4.39 -16.69 26.38
C TYR A 120 -5.02 -17.60 27.44
N ILE A 121 -6.24 -17.30 27.90
CA ILE A 121 -6.98 -18.13 28.86
C ILE A 121 -7.17 -19.55 28.30
N PHE A 122 -7.58 -19.67 27.05
CA PHE A 122 -7.77 -20.97 26.39
C PHE A 122 -6.47 -21.79 26.35
N LEU A 123 -5.37 -21.16 25.97
CA LEU A 123 -4.05 -21.81 25.95
C LEU A 123 -3.60 -22.21 27.38
N THR A 124 -3.77 -21.35 28.37
CA THR A 124 -3.42 -21.67 29.76
C THR A 124 -4.23 -22.86 30.28
N VAL A 125 -5.52 -22.91 30.00
CA VAL A 125 -6.38 -24.05 30.38
C VAL A 125 -5.95 -25.33 29.69
N LEU A 126 -5.54 -25.29 28.43
CA LEU A 126 -4.99 -26.44 27.70
C LEU A 126 -3.67 -26.97 28.32
N PHE A 127 -2.77 -26.04 28.68
CA PHE A 127 -1.46 -26.44 29.25
C PHE A 127 -1.50 -26.77 30.73
N VAL A 128 -2.51 -26.34 31.49
CA VAL A 128 -2.66 -26.74 32.94
C VAL A 128 -3.36 -28.09 33.08
N ARG A 129 -3.96 -28.62 32.02
CA ARG A 129 -4.56 -29.98 32.02
C ARG A 129 -3.60 -31.12 31.65
N PHE A 130 -2.35 -30.80 31.40
CA PHE A 130 -1.25 -31.72 31.22
C PHE A 130 -0.20 -31.50 32.30
#